data_91b9732823549293915c68c60f196e33
#
_entry.id   91b9732823549293915c68c60f196e33
#
_cell.length_a   1.000
_cell.length_b   1.000
_cell.length_c   1.000
_cell.angle_alpha   90.00
_cell.angle_beta   90.00
_cell.angle_gamma   90.00
#
_symmetry.space_group_name_H-M   'P 1'
#
loop_
_entity.id
_entity.type
_entity.pdbx_description
1 polymer ?
#
loop_
_entity_poly.entity_id
_entity_poly.type
_entity_poly.pdbx_seq_one_letter_code
_entity_poly.pdbx_strand_id
1 'polypeptide(L)'
;MAKNTHQPRRTAGENPRTTRIREIVFQAAVGLLLDEGAEAVTALRVSEHTGIARSTIYRHWPDQHTLLLDTIDRIVTHHLPISITENVQEDLTVALSNLRKRMTKRPFRVIFSTLLDHANRDRVFVAVQQRFVSGVLQPIHDILTAATQRGDLPSTVDVDEATAQLAGPLFTQHIMLRTSMSDDLIARTVSQFLAPYTTTTEAWDTNPG
;
A
#
# COMPACT_ATOMS: atom_id res chain seq x y z
N MET A 1 31.60 -25.62 32.62
CA MET A 1 30.39 -25.70 31.78
C MET A 1 29.35 -24.69 32.29
N ALA A 2 29.33 -23.48 31.78
CA ALA A 2 28.36 -22.44 32.15
C ALA A 2 27.37 -22.28 30.99
N LYS A 3 26.09 -22.61 31.18
CA LYS A 3 25.00 -22.42 30.23
C LYS A 3 24.61 -20.94 30.22
N ASN A 4 24.93 -20.26 29.13
CA ASN A 4 24.53 -18.89 28.88
C ASN A 4 23.12 -18.93 28.26
N THR A 5 22.08 -18.73 29.10
CA THR A 5 20.69 -18.63 28.66
C THR A 5 20.43 -17.21 28.19
N HIS A 6 20.48 -17.00 26.89
CA HIS A 6 20.13 -15.72 26.27
C HIS A 6 18.62 -15.52 26.33
N GLN A 7 18.16 -14.77 27.33
CA GLN A 7 16.77 -14.36 27.47
C GLN A 7 16.52 -13.19 26.50
N PRO A 8 15.51 -13.23 25.60
CA PRO A 8 15.22 -12.10 24.72
C PRO A 8 14.75 -10.91 25.58
N ARG A 9 15.38 -9.76 25.42
CA ARG A 9 14.98 -8.49 26.01
C ARG A 9 13.54 -8.19 25.61
N ARG A 10 12.63 -8.27 26.59
CA ARG A 10 11.27 -7.72 26.48
C ARG A 10 11.41 -6.22 26.23
N THR A 11 10.94 -5.74 25.08
CA THR A 11 10.76 -4.33 24.80
C THR A 11 9.95 -3.70 25.92
N ALA A 12 10.49 -2.66 26.57
CA ALA A 12 9.84 -1.96 27.66
C ALA A 12 8.45 -1.51 27.21
N GLY A 13 7.41 -1.99 27.88
CA GLY A 13 6.01 -1.72 27.55
C GLY A 13 5.74 -0.20 27.57
N GLU A 14 5.31 0.31 26.44
CA GLU A 14 4.79 1.68 26.34
C GLU A 14 3.65 1.83 27.35
N ASN A 15 3.66 2.94 28.14
CA ASN A 15 2.67 3.16 29.19
C ASN A 15 1.24 3.12 28.57
N PRO A 16 0.31 2.29 29.05
CA PRO A 16 -1.04 2.13 28.49
C PRO A 16 -1.77 3.48 28.30
N ARG A 17 -1.49 4.44 29.16
CA ARG A 17 -2.04 5.81 29.05
C ARG A 17 -1.48 6.54 27.82
N THR A 18 -0.19 6.38 27.54
CA THR A 18 0.46 6.99 26.36
C THR A 18 -0.08 6.40 25.07
N THR A 19 -0.22 5.07 25.02
CA THR A 19 -0.79 4.37 23.86
C THR A 19 -2.23 4.84 23.57
N ARG A 20 -3.05 4.99 24.62
CA ARG A 20 -4.42 5.48 24.46
C ARG A 20 -4.47 6.94 23.96
N ILE A 21 -3.59 7.82 24.46
CA ILE A 21 -3.50 9.20 23.98
C ILE A 21 -3.12 9.23 22.50
N ARG A 22 -2.11 8.46 22.11
CA ARG A 22 -1.68 8.37 20.69
C ARG A 22 -2.83 7.90 19.80
N GLU A 23 -3.60 6.91 20.23
CA GLU A 23 -4.75 6.43 19.47
C GLU A 23 -5.81 7.50 19.26
N ILE A 24 -6.18 8.26 20.31
CA ILE A 24 -7.16 9.34 20.22
C ILE A 24 -6.66 10.45 19.27
N VAL A 25 -5.39 10.82 19.37
CA VAL A 25 -4.77 11.83 18.49
C VAL A 25 -4.79 11.36 17.04
N PHE A 26 -4.45 10.09 16.77
CA PHE A 26 -4.47 9.54 15.41
C PHE A 26 -5.87 9.51 14.81
N GLN A 27 -6.88 9.09 15.56
CA GLN A 27 -8.26 9.07 15.04
C GLN A 27 -8.72 10.47 14.63
N ALA A 28 -8.42 11.49 15.46
CA ALA A 28 -8.72 12.88 15.13
C ALA A 28 -7.91 13.39 13.93
N ALA A 29 -6.61 13.08 13.87
CA ALA A 29 -5.73 13.48 12.78
C ALA A 29 -6.14 12.83 11.44
N VAL A 30 -6.55 11.55 11.46
CA VAL A 30 -7.11 10.86 10.28
C VAL A 30 -8.41 11.53 9.83
N GLY A 31 -9.32 11.86 10.74
CA GLY A 31 -10.55 12.58 10.41
C GLY A 31 -10.24 13.92 9.73
N LEU A 32 -9.38 14.75 10.33
CA LEU A 32 -8.94 16.03 9.76
C LEU A 32 -8.30 15.86 8.38
N LEU A 33 -7.39 14.90 8.22
CA LEU A 33 -6.75 14.61 6.93
C LEU A 33 -7.77 14.29 5.85
N LEU A 34 -8.73 13.43 6.17
CA LEU A 34 -9.72 12.96 5.20
C LEU A 34 -10.77 14.02 4.88
N ASP A 35 -11.16 14.85 5.85
CA ASP A 35 -12.26 15.80 5.70
C ASP A 35 -11.81 17.18 5.23
N GLU A 36 -10.66 17.65 5.72
CA GLU A 36 -10.18 19.01 5.49
C GLU A 36 -8.83 19.07 4.77
N GLY A 37 -8.13 17.92 4.63
CA GLY A 37 -6.82 17.83 3.97
C GLY A 37 -5.62 17.95 4.90
N ALA A 38 -4.41 17.87 4.33
CA ALA A 38 -3.16 17.80 5.08
C ALA A 38 -2.89 19.04 5.96
N GLU A 39 -3.26 20.22 5.46
CA GLU A 39 -3.05 21.50 6.17
C GLU A 39 -3.87 21.60 7.47
N ALA A 40 -4.96 20.86 7.58
CA ALA A 40 -5.78 20.82 8.80
C ALA A 40 -5.18 19.93 9.89
N VAL A 41 -4.22 19.06 9.58
CA VAL A 41 -3.60 18.14 10.55
C VAL A 41 -2.58 18.90 11.40
N THR A 42 -3.06 19.67 12.36
CA THR A 42 -2.24 20.48 13.28
C THR A 42 -2.51 20.12 14.73
N ALA A 43 -1.53 20.34 15.62
CA ALA A 43 -1.70 20.12 17.06
C ALA A 43 -2.85 20.96 17.65
N LEU A 44 -3.11 22.15 17.09
CA LEU A 44 -4.24 23.00 17.49
C LEU A 44 -5.57 22.33 17.17
N ARG A 45 -5.79 21.95 15.91
CA ARG A 45 -7.03 21.33 15.46
C ARG A 45 -7.30 19.99 16.16
N VAL A 46 -6.26 19.16 16.31
CA VAL A 46 -6.36 17.89 17.05
C VAL A 46 -6.71 18.14 18.52
N SER A 47 -6.13 19.17 19.16
CA SER A 47 -6.47 19.56 20.54
C SER A 47 -7.94 19.99 20.67
N GLU A 48 -8.45 20.77 19.72
CA GLU A 48 -9.86 21.20 19.68
C GLU A 48 -10.83 20.02 19.56
N HIS A 49 -10.49 19.02 18.72
CA HIS A 49 -11.34 17.84 18.50
C HIS A 49 -11.29 16.81 19.64
N THR A 50 -10.17 16.74 20.37
CA THR A 50 -9.94 15.65 21.34
C THR A 50 -9.99 16.11 22.78
N GLY A 51 -9.85 17.42 23.05
CA GLY A 51 -9.63 17.96 24.39
C GLY A 51 -8.24 17.68 24.97
N ILE A 52 -7.34 17.01 24.23
CA ILE A 52 -5.98 16.76 24.68
C ILE A 52 -5.17 18.06 24.59
N ALA A 53 -4.49 18.43 25.68
CA ALA A 53 -3.68 19.63 25.70
C ALA A 53 -2.58 19.63 24.61
N ARG A 54 -2.42 20.76 23.92
CA ARG A 54 -1.40 20.93 22.86
C ARG A 54 0.00 20.55 23.33
N SER A 55 0.37 20.87 24.58
CA SER A 55 1.66 20.49 25.16
C SER A 55 1.88 18.98 25.23
N THR A 56 0.80 18.21 25.41
CA THR A 56 0.85 16.73 25.35
C THR A 56 1.06 16.25 23.93
N ILE A 57 0.40 16.86 22.94
CA ILE A 57 0.56 16.53 21.51
C ILE A 57 1.99 16.85 21.07
N TYR A 58 2.50 18.06 21.34
CA TYR A 58 3.86 18.47 20.98
C TYR A 58 4.97 17.63 21.63
N ARG A 59 4.71 16.98 22.77
CA ARG A 59 5.65 16.02 23.36
C ARG A 59 5.90 14.81 22.49
N HIS A 60 4.89 14.36 21.74
CA HIS A 60 4.95 13.18 20.87
C HIS A 60 5.23 13.56 19.41
N TRP A 61 4.71 14.70 18.98
CA TRP A 61 4.85 15.22 17.61
C TRP A 61 5.28 16.68 17.69
N PRO A 62 6.59 16.95 17.65
CA PRO A 62 7.16 18.29 17.86
C PRO A 62 6.63 19.34 16.89
N ASP A 63 6.19 18.92 15.70
CA ASP A 63 5.69 19.78 14.64
C ASP A 63 4.55 19.12 13.85
N GLN A 64 3.93 19.90 12.99
CA GLN A 64 2.83 19.47 12.11
C GLN A 64 3.29 18.37 11.13
N HIS A 65 4.50 18.51 10.60
CA HIS A 65 5.06 17.56 9.64
C HIS A 65 5.17 16.15 10.24
N THR A 66 5.74 16.03 11.44
CA THR A 66 5.86 14.76 12.17
C THR A 66 4.48 14.13 12.46
N LEU A 67 3.50 14.96 12.83
CA LEU A 67 2.14 14.49 13.09
C LEU A 67 1.48 13.96 11.82
N LEU A 68 1.61 14.68 10.71
CA LEU A 68 1.07 14.29 9.41
C LEU A 68 1.71 13.00 8.91
N LEU A 69 3.05 12.90 8.97
CA LEU A 69 3.80 11.71 8.58
C LEU A 69 3.34 10.48 9.34
N ASP A 70 3.30 10.55 10.68
CA ASP A 70 2.86 9.45 11.53
C ASP A 70 1.39 9.06 11.22
N THR A 71 0.53 10.04 10.95
CA THR A 71 -0.87 9.81 10.60
C THR A 71 -0.99 9.02 9.30
N ILE A 72 -0.26 9.41 8.27
CA ILE A 72 -0.27 8.72 6.97
C ILE A 72 0.34 7.33 7.10
N ASP A 73 1.51 7.20 7.74
CA ASP A 73 2.22 5.93 7.88
C ASP A 73 1.35 4.87 8.57
N ARG A 74 0.59 5.27 9.58
CA ARG A 74 -0.32 4.37 10.28
C ARG A 74 -1.49 3.89 9.41
N ILE A 75 -2.02 4.74 8.52
CA ILE A 75 -3.08 4.33 7.58
C ILE A 75 -2.52 3.33 6.55
N VAL A 76 -1.27 3.53 6.13
CA VAL A 76 -0.60 2.75 5.09
C VAL A 76 -0.28 1.33 5.53
N THR A 77 0.01 1.12 6.82
CA THR A 77 0.49 -0.16 7.37
C THR A 77 -0.57 -1.28 7.36
N HIS A 78 -1.83 -1.01 7.00
CA HIS A 78 -2.89 -2.01 6.97
C HIS A 78 -3.00 -2.66 5.59
N HIS A 79 -2.29 -3.79 5.41
CA HIS A 79 -2.44 -4.65 4.23
C HIS A 79 -3.57 -5.66 4.45
N LEU A 80 -4.43 -5.83 3.45
CA LEU A 80 -5.39 -6.91 3.42
C LEU A 80 -4.70 -8.11 2.76
N PRO A 81 -4.59 -9.26 3.45
CA PRO A 81 -4.08 -10.47 2.85
C PRO A 81 -4.99 -10.89 1.69
N ILE A 82 -4.38 -11.38 0.64
CA ILE A 82 -5.09 -12.02 -0.49
C ILE A 82 -4.89 -13.54 -0.41
N SER A 83 -5.89 -14.27 -0.89
CA SER A 83 -5.72 -15.69 -1.15
C SER A 83 -5.08 -15.84 -2.53
N ILE A 84 -3.95 -16.53 -2.59
CA ILE A 84 -3.28 -16.88 -3.85
C ILE A 84 -3.68 -18.31 -4.17
N THR A 85 -4.20 -18.53 -5.39
CA THR A 85 -4.62 -19.83 -5.90
C THR A 85 -3.59 -20.36 -6.92
N GLU A 86 -3.95 -21.43 -7.62
CA GLU A 86 -3.16 -21.93 -8.75
C GLU A 86 -3.50 -21.22 -10.08
N ASN A 87 -4.54 -20.37 -10.09
CA ASN A 87 -4.99 -19.66 -11.29
C ASN A 87 -4.51 -18.21 -11.29
N VAL A 88 -3.36 -17.97 -11.89
CA VAL A 88 -2.72 -16.64 -11.99
C VAL A 88 -3.64 -15.60 -12.62
N GLN A 89 -4.39 -15.97 -13.66
CA GLN A 89 -5.30 -15.05 -14.36
C GLN A 89 -6.43 -14.58 -13.45
N GLU A 90 -7.02 -15.50 -12.70
CA GLU A 90 -8.10 -15.18 -11.76
C GLU A 90 -7.58 -14.33 -10.59
N ASP A 91 -6.45 -14.73 -10.00
CA ASP A 91 -5.81 -14.02 -8.89
C ASP A 91 -5.47 -12.58 -9.27
N LEU A 92 -4.85 -12.35 -10.44
CA LEU A 92 -4.54 -11.01 -10.95
C LEU A 92 -5.81 -10.19 -11.22
N THR A 93 -6.86 -10.81 -11.77
CA THR A 93 -8.14 -10.14 -12.02
C THR A 93 -8.78 -9.68 -10.69
N VAL A 94 -8.76 -10.52 -9.66
CA VAL A 94 -9.25 -10.20 -8.33
C VAL A 94 -8.40 -9.08 -7.69
N ALA A 95 -7.07 -9.17 -7.78
CA ALA A 95 -6.17 -8.17 -7.24
C ALA A 95 -6.36 -6.79 -7.87
N LEU A 96 -6.44 -6.71 -9.21
CA LEU A 96 -6.71 -5.45 -9.92
C LEU A 96 -8.11 -4.90 -9.63
N SER A 97 -9.12 -5.77 -9.48
CA SER A 97 -10.46 -5.36 -9.08
C SER A 97 -10.49 -4.76 -7.66
N ASN A 98 -9.72 -5.34 -6.74
CA ASN A 98 -9.58 -4.82 -5.38
C ASN A 98 -8.77 -3.51 -5.36
N LEU A 99 -7.72 -3.40 -6.18
CA LEU A 99 -6.98 -2.15 -6.38
C LEU A 99 -7.91 -1.04 -6.86
N ARG A 100 -8.72 -1.28 -7.90
CA ARG A 100 -9.73 -0.35 -8.40
C ARG A 100 -10.70 0.11 -7.31
N LYS A 101 -11.28 -0.85 -6.57
CA LYS A 101 -12.18 -0.54 -5.45
C LYS A 101 -11.52 0.34 -4.39
N ARG A 102 -10.24 0.10 -4.11
CA ARG A 102 -9.45 0.88 -3.16
C ARG A 102 -9.18 2.29 -3.68
N MET A 103 -8.74 2.43 -4.93
CA MET A 103 -8.43 3.71 -5.56
C MET A 103 -9.64 4.65 -5.64
N THR A 104 -10.85 4.13 -5.82
CA THR A 104 -12.08 4.93 -5.91
C THR A 104 -12.53 5.47 -4.56
N LYS A 105 -12.04 4.94 -3.44
CA LYS A 105 -12.41 5.42 -2.10
C LYS A 105 -11.72 6.73 -1.76
N ARG A 106 -12.44 7.61 -1.03
CA ARG A 106 -11.93 8.92 -0.61
C ARG A 106 -10.59 8.85 0.15
N PRO A 107 -10.38 7.93 1.12
CA PRO A 107 -9.11 7.87 1.83
C PRO A 107 -7.91 7.68 0.92
N PHE A 108 -8.00 6.79 -0.06
CA PHE A 108 -6.92 6.57 -1.02
C PHE A 108 -6.57 7.85 -1.79
N ARG A 109 -7.57 8.55 -2.33
CA ARG A 109 -7.35 9.76 -3.13
C ARG A 109 -6.69 10.86 -2.33
N VAL A 110 -7.17 11.09 -1.10
CA VAL A 110 -6.62 12.13 -0.22
C VAL A 110 -5.16 11.80 0.15
N ILE A 111 -4.90 10.58 0.59
CA ILE A 111 -3.54 10.15 0.98
C ILE A 111 -2.60 10.22 -0.21
N PHE A 112 -3.02 9.68 -1.37
CA PHE A 112 -2.18 9.65 -2.56
C PHE A 112 -1.83 11.06 -3.05
N SER A 113 -2.79 12.00 -3.11
CA SER A 113 -2.54 13.38 -3.50
C SER A 113 -1.64 14.12 -2.50
N THR A 114 -1.86 13.90 -1.20
CA THR A 114 -1.01 14.46 -0.14
C THR A 114 0.44 13.99 -0.27
N LEU A 115 0.62 12.67 -0.47
CA LEU A 115 1.97 12.10 -0.63
C LEU A 115 2.67 12.64 -1.89
N LEU A 116 1.96 12.77 -3.01
CA LEU A 116 2.54 13.33 -4.24
C LEU A 116 2.99 14.79 -4.05
N ASP A 117 2.17 15.61 -3.40
CA ASP A 117 2.52 17.02 -3.17
C ASP A 117 3.72 17.17 -2.23
N HIS A 118 3.72 16.45 -1.11
CA HIS A 118 4.76 16.56 -0.10
C HIS A 118 6.08 15.89 -0.51
N ALA A 119 6.04 14.75 -1.22
CA ALA A 119 7.23 14.04 -1.67
C ALA A 119 8.07 14.89 -2.65
N ASN A 120 7.45 15.79 -3.40
CA ASN A 120 8.19 16.72 -4.27
C ASN A 120 9.00 17.77 -3.49
N ARG A 121 8.67 18.00 -2.22
CA ARG A 121 9.29 19.05 -1.38
C ARG A 121 10.15 18.49 -0.26
N ASP A 122 9.89 17.24 0.15
CA ASP A 122 10.54 16.66 1.32
C ASP A 122 10.84 15.16 1.12
N ARG A 123 12.12 14.80 1.25
CA ARG A 123 12.63 13.42 1.11
C ARG A 123 12.04 12.43 2.12
N VAL A 124 11.61 12.89 3.29
CA VAL A 124 10.99 12.00 4.29
C VAL A 124 9.65 11.48 3.76
N PHE A 125 8.88 12.33 3.06
CA PHE A 125 7.64 11.90 2.40
C PHE A 125 7.86 10.93 1.24
N VAL A 126 9.02 10.97 0.57
CA VAL A 126 9.35 9.99 -0.48
C VAL A 126 9.34 8.57 0.10
N ALA A 127 9.95 8.34 1.26
CA ALA A 127 9.96 7.02 1.90
C ALA A 127 8.57 6.55 2.31
N VAL A 128 7.71 7.46 2.80
CA VAL A 128 6.31 7.14 3.13
C VAL A 128 5.50 6.85 1.88
N GLN A 129 5.70 7.63 0.82
CA GLN A 129 5.07 7.39 -0.50
C GLN A 129 5.46 6.03 -1.06
N GLN A 130 6.75 5.67 -1.03
CA GLN A 130 7.23 4.36 -1.49
C GLN A 130 6.56 3.23 -0.71
N ARG A 131 6.52 3.31 0.64
CA ARG A 131 5.81 2.30 1.46
C ARG A 131 4.33 2.23 1.14
N PHE A 132 3.67 3.37 0.92
CA PHE A 132 2.26 3.41 0.53
C PHE A 132 2.03 2.69 -0.80
N VAL A 133 2.80 3.06 -1.82
CA VAL A 133 2.68 2.47 -3.17
C VAL A 133 3.00 0.99 -3.12
N SER A 134 4.12 0.58 -2.50
CA SER A 134 4.47 -0.83 -2.32
C SER A 134 3.34 -1.61 -1.64
N GLY A 135 2.81 -1.10 -0.54
CA GLY A 135 1.72 -1.77 0.16
C GLY A 135 0.40 -1.84 -0.63
N VAL A 136 0.15 -0.88 -1.50
CA VAL A 136 -1.01 -0.92 -2.41
C VAL A 136 -0.84 -1.98 -3.50
N LEU A 137 0.39 -2.15 -4.00
CA LEU A 137 0.74 -3.06 -5.09
C LEU A 137 1.16 -4.45 -4.62
N GLN A 138 1.45 -4.63 -3.32
CA GLN A 138 1.92 -5.90 -2.74
C GLN A 138 1.08 -7.11 -3.16
N PRO A 139 -0.27 -7.07 -3.22
CA PRO A 139 -1.06 -8.19 -3.66
C PRO A 139 -0.72 -8.69 -5.07
N ILE A 140 -0.45 -7.78 -6.01
CA ILE A 140 -0.08 -8.12 -7.38
C ILE A 140 1.32 -8.73 -7.40
N HIS A 141 2.25 -8.10 -6.67
CA HIS A 141 3.62 -8.57 -6.54
C HIS A 141 3.70 -9.99 -5.94
N ASP A 142 2.92 -10.28 -4.90
CA ASP A 142 2.89 -11.60 -4.25
C ASP A 142 2.35 -12.68 -5.21
N ILE A 143 1.30 -12.38 -5.98
CA ILE A 143 0.76 -13.30 -7.01
C ILE A 143 1.81 -13.62 -8.06
N LEU A 144 2.47 -12.59 -8.60
CA LEU A 144 3.51 -12.77 -9.63
C LEU A 144 4.70 -13.56 -9.09
N THR A 145 5.13 -13.26 -7.88
CA THR A 145 6.21 -13.99 -7.19
C THR A 145 5.85 -15.47 -7.02
N ALA A 146 4.65 -15.77 -6.54
CA ALA A 146 4.18 -17.14 -6.38
C ALA A 146 4.06 -17.87 -7.74
N ALA A 147 3.54 -17.20 -8.77
CA ALA A 147 3.43 -17.75 -10.12
C ALA A 147 4.81 -18.07 -10.72
N THR A 148 5.80 -17.20 -10.53
CA THR A 148 7.18 -17.44 -10.97
C THR A 148 7.83 -18.61 -10.22
N GLN A 149 7.59 -18.71 -8.91
CA GLN A 149 8.10 -19.82 -8.08
C GLN A 149 7.49 -21.16 -8.45
N ARG A 150 6.22 -21.22 -8.88
CA ARG A 150 5.55 -22.44 -9.35
C ARG A 150 5.92 -22.82 -10.79
N GLY A 151 6.49 -21.91 -11.56
CA GLY A 151 6.79 -22.09 -12.98
C GLY A 151 5.64 -21.74 -13.93
N ASP A 152 4.55 -21.15 -13.44
CA ASP A 152 3.45 -20.63 -14.26
C ASP A 152 3.90 -19.43 -15.11
N LEU A 153 4.88 -18.68 -14.60
CA LEU A 153 5.57 -17.62 -15.33
C LEU A 153 7.08 -17.93 -15.41
N PRO A 154 7.77 -17.54 -16.48
CA PRO A 154 9.21 -17.71 -16.60
C PRO A 154 9.98 -17.00 -15.48
N SER A 155 11.10 -17.58 -15.03
CA SER A 155 11.98 -16.98 -14.04
C SER A 155 12.67 -15.69 -14.52
N THR A 156 12.58 -15.38 -15.81
CA THR A 156 13.09 -14.14 -16.43
C THR A 156 12.13 -12.97 -16.28
N VAL A 157 10.92 -13.17 -15.76
CA VAL A 157 9.96 -12.09 -15.50
C VAL A 157 10.46 -11.25 -14.35
N ASP A 158 10.70 -9.97 -14.61
CA ASP A 158 10.92 -8.97 -13.56
C ASP A 158 9.58 -8.66 -12.88
N VAL A 159 9.44 -9.09 -11.62
CA VAL A 159 8.18 -8.98 -10.86
C VAL A 159 7.83 -7.53 -10.58
N ASP A 160 8.79 -6.65 -10.39
CA ASP A 160 8.55 -5.23 -10.14
C ASP A 160 8.04 -4.53 -11.40
N GLU A 161 8.67 -4.79 -12.57
CA GLU A 161 8.20 -4.29 -13.86
C GLU A 161 6.81 -4.83 -14.22
N ALA A 162 6.58 -6.12 -14.03
CA ALA A 162 5.29 -6.76 -14.28
C ALA A 162 4.18 -6.18 -13.38
N THR A 163 4.50 -5.92 -12.11
CA THR A 163 3.58 -5.25 -11.18
C THR A 163 3.21 -3.85 -11.66
N ALA A 164 4.20 -3.08 -12.10
CA ALA A 164 3.99 -1.74 -12.64
C ALA A 164 3.18 -1.77 -13.95
N GLN A 165 3.44 -2.73 -14.83
CA GLN A 165 2.70 -2.92 -16.09
C GLN A 165 1.22 -3.22 -15.82
N LEU A 166 0.91 -4.09 -14.87
CA LEU A 166 -0.46 -4.46 -14.52
C LEU A 166 -1.22 -3.33 -13.82
N ALA A 167 -0.58 -2.60 -12.94
CA ALA A 167 -1.22 -1.51 -12.19
C ALA A 167 -1.32 -0.21 -12.99
N GLY A 168 -0.37 0.05 -13.88
CA GLY A 168 -0.23 1.29 -14.64
C GLY A 168 -1.49 1.78 -15.35
N PRO A 169 -2.21 0.94 -16.10
CA PRO A 169 -3.44 1.33 -16.77
C PRO A 169 -4.51 1.87 -15.82
N LEU A 170 -4.65 1.30 -14.61
CA LEU A 170 -5.61 1.74 -13.61
C LEU A 170 -5.23 3.11 -13.06
N PHE A 171 -3.95 3.30 -12.71
CA PHE A 171 -3.44 4.58 -12.24
C PHE A 171 -3.58 5.67 -13.31
N THR A 172 -3.23 5.37 -14.55
CA THR A 172 -3.36 6.30 -15.66
C THR A 172 -4.81 6.73 -15.85
N GLN A 173 -5.75 5.79 -15.94
CA GLN A 173 -7.16 6.11 -16.13
C GLN A 173 -7.74 6.90 -14.96
N HIS A 174 -7.49 6.47 -13.73
CA HIS A 174 -8.11 7.09 -12.57
C HIS A 174 -7.46 8.43 -12.18
N ILE A 175 -6.13 8.50 -12.16
CA ILE A 175 -5.39 9.67 -11.66
C ILE A 175 -5.18 10.71 -12.75
N MET A 176 -4.70 10.26 -13.93
CA MET A 176 -4.30 11.18 -15.00
C MET A 176 -5.50 11.59 -15.88
N LEU A 177 -6.27 10.61 -16.34
CA LEU A 177 -7.38 10.86 -17.27
C LEU A 177 -8.71 11.13 -16.55
N ARG A 178 -8.81 10.82 -15.27
CA ARG A 178 -10.05 10.95 -14.45
C ARG A 178 -11.25 10.25 -15.07
N THR A 179 -11.00 9.11 -15.72
CA THR A 179 -12.01 8.25 -16.33
C THR A 179 -12.33 7.04 -15.47
N SER A 180 -13.43 6.35 -15.78
CA SER A 180 -13.82 5.12 -15.07
C SER A 180 -12.92 3.95 -15.46
N MET A 181 -12.61 3.11 -14.48
CA MET A 181 -11.90 1.84 -14.68
C MET A 181 -12.92 0.73 -14.84
N SER A 182 -13.18 0.28 -16.08
CA SER A 182 -14.15 -0.79 -16.37
C SER A 182 -13.60 -2.19 -16.04
N ASP A 183 -14.51 -3.17 -15.93
CA ASP A 183 -14.10 -4.59 -15.81
C ASP A 183 -13.37 -5.06 -17.07
N ASP A 184 -13.76 -4.55 -18.23
CA ASP A 184 -13.12 -4.83 -19.50
C ASP A 184 -11.66 -4.30 -19.56
N LEU A 185 -11.36 -3.15 -18.97
CA LEU A 185 -9.98 -2.69 -18.82
C LEU A 185 -9.15 -3.70 -18.02
N ILE A 186 -9.67 -4.20 -16.91
CA ILE A 186 -8.97 -5.18 -16.07
C ILE A 186 -8.75 -6.48 -16.83
N ALA A 187 -9.80 -7.01 -17.47
CA ALA A 187 -9.72 -8.24 -18.24
C ALA A 187 -8.68 -8.14 -19.37
N ARG A 188 -8.69 -7.05 -20.14
CA ARG A 188 -7.69 -6.81 -21.18
C ARG A 188 -6.28 -6.66 -20.62
N THR A 189 -6.10 -5.94 -19.54
CA THR A 189 -4.77 -5.75 -18.92
C THR A 189 -4.17 -7.08 -18.51
N VAL A 190 -4.96 -7.96 -17.86
CA VAL A 190 -4.50 -9.28 -17.44
C VAL A 190 -4.23 -10.17 -18.64
N SER A 191 -5.16 -10.25 -19.61
CA SER A 191 -4.99 -11.11 -20.79
C SER A 191 -3.81 -10.70 -21.65
N GLN A 192 -3.59 -9.41 -21.87
CA GLN A 192 -2.43 -8.90 -22.62
C GLN A 192 -1.11 -9.19 -21.92
N PHE A 193 -1.08 -9.06 -20.58
CA PHE A 193 0.09 -9.41 -19.80
C PHE A 193 0.43 -10.90 -19.89
N LEU A 194 -0.57 -11.78 -19.81
CA LEU A 194 -0.37 -13.24 -19.83
C LEU A 194 -0.18 -13.83 -21.24
N ALA A 195 -0.61 -13.14 -22.29
CA ALA A 195 -0.58 -13.65 -23.66
C ALA A 195 0.79 -14.22 -24.10
N PRO A 196 1.96 -13.59 -23.80
CA PRO A 196 3.26 -14.16 -24.18
C PRO A 196 3.59 -15.48 -23.47
N TYR A 197 2.98 -15.75 -22.32
CA TYR A 197 3.30 -16.89 -21.47
C TYR A 197 2.36 -18.07 -21.64
N THR A 198 1.19 -17.88 -22.25
CA THR A 198 0.21 -18.95 -22.51
C THR A 198 0.52 -19.76 -23.76
N THR A 199 1.39 -19.25 -24.65
CA THR A 199 1.66 -19.90 -25.97
C THR A 199 2.77 -20.97 -25.89
N THR A 200 3.40 -21.19 -24.73
CA THR A 200 4.59 -22.07 -24.63
C THR A 200 4.24 -23.56 -24.37
N THR A 201 2.98 -23.90 -24.10
CA THR A 201 2.61 -25.28 -23.72
C THR A 201 2.39 -26.22 -24.91
N GLU A 202 2.33 -25.74 -26.17
CA GLU A 202 2.04 -26.58 -27.35
C GLU A 202 3.25 -26.95 -28.24
N ALA A 203 4.48 -26.54 -27.92
CA ALA A 203 5.61 -26.61 -28.85
C ALA A 203 6.58 -27.78 -28.65
N TRP A 204 6.34 -28.76 -27.77
CA TRP A 204 7.32 -29.83 -27.48
C TRP A 204 6.87 -31.26 -27.78
N ASP A 205 5.72 -31.48 -28.44
CA ASP A 205 5.22 -32.85 -28.74
C ASP A 205 5.20 -33.19 -30.24
N THR A 206 6.13 -32.64 -31.02
CA THR A 206 6.35 -33.14 -32.40
C THR A 206 7.81 -33.55 -32.58
N ASN A 207 8.15 -34.74 -32.06
CA ASN A 207 9.27 -35.52 -32.57
C ASN A 207 8.71 -36.55 -33.54
N PRO A 208 8.91 -36.43 -34.87
CA PRO A 208 8.64 -37.53 -35.82
C PRO A 208 9.77 -38.53 -35.69
N GLY A 209 9.44 -39.73 -35.22
CA GLY A 209 10.32 -40.91 -35.26
C GLY A 209 10.69 -41.34 -36.66
#